data_e568ccf4cff608f5c18df92cf196725a
#
_entry.id   e568ccf4cff608f5c18df92cf196725a
#
_cell.length_a   1.000
_cell.length_b   1.000
_cell.length_c   1.000
_cell.angle_alpha   90.00
_cell.angle_beta   90.00
_cell.angle_gamma   90.00
#
_symmetry.space_group_name_H-M   'P 1'
#
loop_
_entity.id
_entity.type
_entity.pdbx_description
1 polymer ?
#
loop_
_entity_poly.entity_id
_entity_poly.type
_entity_poly.pdbx_seq_one_letter_code
_entity_poly.pdbx_strand_id
1 'polypeptide(L)'
;MISHGARMTFDRFSRLASIPAVVFCLMLYIASSVQAASISLLRDADIEQGLARLAAPVLRASGLNAKRLRVLVVNDSQFNAFVLDSRTIFINYGLILKVTSPEMLQAVIAHEAAHISNGH
;
A
#
# COMPACT_ATOMS: atom_id res chain seq x y z
N MET A 1 1.71 60.48 -11.13
CA MET A 1 2.69 59.58 -11.78
C MET A 1 3.58 58.85 -10.80
N ILE A 2 4.12 59.51 -9.79
CA ILE A 2 5.00 58.89 -8.81
C ILE A 2 4.28 57.81 -7.98
N SER A 3 2.98 57.97 -7.70
CA SER A 3 2.19 57.03 -6.92
C SER A 3 1.97 55.69 -7.62
N HIS A 4 2.01 55.61 -8.94
CA HIS A 4 1.82 54.35 -9.67
C HIS A 4 3.00 53.40 -9.54
N GLY A 5 4.23 53.90 -9.53
CA GLY A 5 5.41 53.07 -9.35
C GLY A 5 5.49 52.47 -7.96
N ALA A 6 5.10 53.18 -6.92
CA ALA A 6 5.07 52.68 -5.56
C ALA A 6 4.06 51.52 -5.39
N ARG A 7 2.88 51.62 -6.02
CA ARG A 7 1.88 50.56 -5.97
C ARG A 7 2.36 49.26 -6.62
N MET A 8 3.01 49.33 -7.76
CA MET A 8 3.53 48.13 -8.45
C MET A 8 4.59 47.43 -7.62
N THR A 9 5.45 48.17 -6.98
CA THR A 9 6.51 47.60 -6.12
C THR A 9 5.89 46.87 -4.91
N PHE A 10 4.87 47.42 -4.30
CA PHE A 10 4.16 46.85 -3.16
C PHE A 10 3.48 45.53 -3.54
N ASP A 11 2.80 45.50 -4.69
CA ASP A 11 2.10 44.27 -5.15
C ASP A 11 3.07 43.12 -5.41
N ARG A 12 4.24 43.37 -5.98
CA ARG A 12 5.26 42.36 -6.20
C ARG A 12 5.78 41.78 -4.86
N PHE A 13 5.96 42.62 -3.86
CA PHE A 13 6.44 42.20 -2.56
C PHE A 13 5.43 41.30 -1.85
N SER A 14 4.13 41.59 -1.91
CA SER A 14 3.10 40.77 -1.28
C SER A 14 2.94 39.40 -1.95
N ARG A 15 3.13 39.32 -3.26
CA ARG A 15 3.10 38.02 -3.98
C ARG A 15 4.23 37.09 -3.57
N LEU A 16 5.43 37.62 -3.39
CA LEU A 16 6.58 36.84 -2.97
C LEU A 16 6.40 36.31 -1.55
N ALA A 17 5.73 37.04 -0.67
CA ALA A 17 5.51 36.63 0.72
C ALA A 17 4.54 35.46 0.85
N SER A 18 3.62 35.23 -0.10
CA SER A 18 2.62 34.17 -0.02
C SER A 18 3.15 32.79 -0.48
N ILE A 19 4.17 32.74 -1.35
CA ILE A 19 4.68 31.49 -1.94
C ILE A 19 5.26 30.53 -0.89
N PRO A 20 6.08 30.95 0.10
CA PRO A 20 6.65 30.02 1.09
C PRO A 20 5.60 29.32 1.95
N ALA A 21 4.50 29.98 2.28
CA ALA A 21 3.43 29.39 3.08
C ALA A 21 2.72 28.25 2.34
N VAL A 22 2.47 28.37 1.04
CA VAL A 22 1.85 27.32 0.22
C VAL A 22 2.76 26.11 0.10
N VAL A 23 4.06 26.33 -0.15
CA VAL A 23 5.05 25.23 -0.23
C VAL A 23 5.15 24.48 1.10
N PHE A 24 5.14 25.18 2.23
CA PHE A 24 5.20 24.56 3.55
C PHE A 24 3.99 23.67 3.82
N CYS A 25 2.78 24.10 3.46
CA CYS A 25 1.56 23.29 3.59
C CYS A 25 1.61 22.02 2.74
N LEU A 26 2.13 22.10 1.51
CA LEU A 26 2.29 20.92 0.65
C LEU A 26 3.27 19.90 1.23
N MET A 27 4.36 20.36 1.82
CA MET A 27 5.33 19.46 2.46
C MET A 27 4.72 18.70 3.64
N LEU A 28 3.93 19.34 4.47
CA LEU A 28 3.23 18.71 5.59
C LEU A 28 2.23 17.65 5.09
N TYR A 29 1.51 17.93 4.03
CA TYR A 29 0.56 16.99 3.44
C TYR A 29 1.25 15.71 2.94
N ILE A 30 2.37 15.85 2.22
CA ILE A 30 3.15 14.72 1.71
C ILE A 30 3.66 13.85 2.87
N ALA A 31 4.18 14.46 3.94
CA ALA A 31 4.68 13.73 5.10
C ALA A 31 3.59 12.91 5.78
N SER A 32 2.37 13.44 5.91
CA SER A 32 1.22 12.72 6.47
C SER A 32 0.82 11.52 5.61
N SER A 33 0.85 11.66 4.28
CA SER A 33 0.53 10.58 3.35
C SER A 33 1.53 9.43 3.45
N VAL A 34 2.82 9.73 3.62
CA VAL A 34 3.87 8.71 3.77
C VAL A 34 3.67 7.89 5.05
N GLN A 35 3.31 8.53 6.16
CA GLN A 35 3.03 7.82 7.41
C GLN A 35 1.83 6.88 7.32
N ALA A 36 0.78 7.26 6.57
CA ALA A 36 -0.41 6.44 6.40
C ALA A 36 -0.15 5.16 5.58
N ALA A 37 0.96 5.09 4.84
CA ALA A 37 1.31 3.94 4.00
C ALA A 37 2.07 2.83 4.74
N SER A 38 2.41 3.00 6.04
CA SER A 38 3.14 1.97 6.78
C SER A 38 2.22 0.81 7.16
N ILE A 39 2.74 -0.43 6.99
CA ILE A 39 2.01 -1.67 7.26
C ILE A 39 2.76 -2.42 8.37
N SER A 40 2.04 -2.79 9.42
CA SER A 40 2.58 -3.61 10.50
C SER A 40 2.42 -5.08 10.16
N LEU A 41 3.52 -5.84 10.13
CA LEU A 41 3.51 -7.25 9.78
C LEU A 41 3.63 -8.13 11.02
N LEU A 42 2.92 -9.26 11.01
CA LEU A 42 3.13 -10.35 11.96
C LEU A 42 4.12 -11.33 11.31
N ARG A 43 5.32 -11.43 11.86
CA ARG A 43 6.37 -12.28 11.31
C ARG A 43 6.49 -13.55 12.15
N ASP A 44 6.04 -14.66 11.58
CA ASP A 44 6.10 -15.99 12.18
C ASP A 44 6.50 -16.97 11.08
N ALA A 45 7.65 -17.63 11.26
CA ALA A 45 8.22 -18.49 10.24
C ALA A 45 7.33 -19.68 9.91
N ASP A 46 6.67 -20.26 10.91
CA ASP A 46 5.82 -21.43 10.70
C ASP A 46 4.55 -21.05 9.93
N ILE A 47 3.95 -19.94 10.28
CA ILE A 47 2.78 -19.43 9.57
C ILE A 47 3.14 -19.06 8.13
N GLU A 48 4.22 -18.33 7.93
CA GLU A 48 4.69 -17.94 6.60
C GLU A 48 4.99 -19.17 5.73
N GLN A 49 5.62 -20.18 6.29
CA GLN A 49 5.92 -21.42 5.56
C GLN A 49 4.64 -22.19 5.22
N GLY A 50 3.70 -22.28 6.16
CA GLY A 50 2.40 -22.91 5.91
C GLY A 50 1.62 -22.20 4.81
N LEU A 51 1.59 -20.87 4.83
CA LEU A 51 0.95 -20.08 3.80
C LEU A 51 1.63 -20.23 2.44
N ALA A 52 2.97 -20.30 2.42
CA ALA A 52 3.71 -20.52 1.18
C ALA A 52 3.39 -21.88 0.54
N ARG A 53 3.29 -22.93 1.37
CA ARG A 53 2.90 -24.28 0.89
C ARG A 53 1.49 -24.31 0.35
N LEU A 54 0.58 -23.65 1.03
CA LEU A 54 -0.83 -23.55 0.62
C LEU A 54 -0.97 -22.75 -0.68
N ALA A 55 -0.20 -21.70 -0.81
CA ALA A 55 -0.25 -20.79 -1.96
C ALA A 55 0.42 -21.38 -3.21
N ALA A 56 1.45 -22.19 -3.06
CA ALA A 56 2.30 -22.62 -4.18
C ALA A 56 1.51 -23.21 -5.36
N PRO A 57 0.60 -24.19 -5.17
CA PRO A 57 -0.15 -24.74 -6.30
C PRO A 57 -1.07 -23.72 -6.95
N VAL A 58 -1.64 -22.80 -6.18
CA VAL A 58 -2.53 -21.74 -6.69
C VAL A 58 -1.73 -20.76 -7.52
N LEU A 59 -0.57 -20.35 -7.06
CA LEU A 59 0.30 -19.41 -7.77
C LEU A 59 0.79 -20.01 -9.08
N ARG A 60 1.18 -21.28 -9.06
CA ARG A 60 1.59 -21.99 -10.30
C ARG A 60 0.43 -22.08 -11.29
N ALA A 61 -0.77 -22.40 -10.82
CA ALA A 61 -1.96 -22.46 -11.67
C ALA A 61 -2.29 -21.09 -12.29
N SER A 62 -1.94 -20.00 -11.61
CA SER A 62 -2.12 -18.63 -12.09
C SER A 62 -1.00 -18.18 -13.05
N GLY A 63 -0.03 -19.04 -13.37
CA GLY A 63 1.09 -18.71 -14.23
C GLY A 63 2.18 -17.90 -13.54
N LEU A 64 2.17 -17.81 -12.21
CA LEU A 64 3.12 -17.03 -11.43
C LEU A 64 4.23 -17.93 -10.88
N ASN A 65 5.40 -17.34 -10.63
CA ASN A 65 6.52 -18.04 -10.03
C ASN A 65 6.38 -18.03 -8.50
N ALA A 66 5.97 -19.16 -7.94
CA ALA A 66 5.74 -19.31 -6.49
C ALA A 66 6.99 -19.03 -5.66
N LYS A 67 8.19 -19.25 -6.21
CA LYS A 67 9.46 -18.99 -5.49
C LYS A 67 9.76 -17.49 -5.36
N ARG A 68 9.20 -16.66 -6.23
CA ARG A 68 9.41 -15.20 -6.24
C ARG A 68 8.29 -14.44 -5.52
N LEU A 69 7.22 -15.13 -5.17
CA LEU A 69 6.08 -14.51 -4.50
C LEU A 69 6.12 -14.82 -3.01
N ARG A 70 5.76 -13.82 -2.22
CA ARG A 70 5.70 -13.94 -0.77
C ARG A 70 4.25 -13.75 -0.32
N VAL A 71 3.84 -14.49 0.70
CA VAL A 71 2.56 -14.29 1.37
C VAL A 71 2.89 -13.88 2.79
N LEU A 72 2.52 -12.66 3.16
CA LEU A 72 2.82 -12.08 4.46
C LEU A 72 1.54 -11.76 5.22
N VAL A 73 1.60 -11.85 6.55
CA VAL A 73 0.46 -11.58 7.42
C VAL A 73 0.56 -10.16 7.95
N VAL A 74 -0.53 -9.42 7.82
CA VAL A 74 -0.65 -8.07 8.34
C VAL A 74 -1.31 -8.10 9.72
N ASN A 75 -0.79 -7.31 10.64
CA ASN A 75 -1.34 -7.15 11.99
C ASN A 75 -2.60 -6.27 11.95
N ASP A 76 -3.67 -6.83 11.41
CA ASP A 76 -4.96 -6.14 11.26
C ASP A 76 -6.08 -7.15 11.45
N SER A 77 -7.06 -6.80 12.27
CA SER A 77 -8.20 -7.65 12.61
C SER A 77 -9.31 -7.64 11.56
N GLN A 78 -9.22 -6.80 10.55
CA GLN A 78 -10.22 -6.73 9.49
C GLN A 78 -10.13 -7.94 8.55
N PHE A 79 -11.25 -8.35 8.00
CA PHE A 79 -11.31 -9.42 7.01
C PHE A 79 -10.89 -8.87 5.65
N ASN A 80 -9.62 -9.00 5.30
CA ASN A 80 -9.09 -8.45 4.06
C ASN A 80 -7.80 -9.16 3.62
N ALA A 81 -7.54 -9.11 2.31
CA ALA A 81 -6.28 -9.46 1.68
C ALA A 81 -6.06 -8.49 0.51
N PHE A 82 -4.81 -8.20 0.17
CA PHE A 82 -4.50 -7.22 -0.87
C PHE A 82 -3.08 -7.41 -1.43
N VAL A 83 -2.83 -6.80 -2.58
CA VAL A 83 -1.51 -6.71 -3.20
C VAL A 83 -1.16 -5.24 -3.40
N LEU A 84 0.11 -4.90 -3.18
CA LEU A 84 0.66 -3.56 -3.41
C LEU A 84 1.68 -3.56 -4.54
N ASP A 85 2.28 -4.71 -4.79
CA ASP A 85 3.27 -4.91 -5.84
C ASP A 85 3.07 -6.27 -6.51
N SER A 86 3.94 -6.63 -7.44
CA SER A 86 3.85 -7.89 -8.18
C SER A 86 4.48 -9.09 -7.44
N ARG A 87 4.96 -8.91 -6.22
CA ARG A 87 5.76 -9.92 -5.51
C ARG A 87 5.20 -10.35 -4.17
N THR A 88 4.23 -9.63 -3.63
CA THR A 88 3.75 -9.90 -2.27
C THR A 88 2.24 -9.86 -2.21
N ILE A 89 1.67 -10.91 -1.60
CA ILE A 89 0.27 -10.96 -1.22
C ILE A 89 0.21 -10.73 0.29
N PHE A 90 -0.56 -9.76 0.71
CA PHE A 90 -0.77 -9.43 2.13
C PHE A 90 -2.12 -9.97 2.57
N ILE A 91 -2.12 -10.69 3.69
CA ILE A 91 -3.34 -11.26 4.28
C ILE A 91 -3.44 -10.78 5.72
N ASN A 92 -4.53 -10.10 6.05
CA ASN A 92 -4.78 -9.69 7.43
C ASN A 92 -5.00 -10.91 8.32
N TYR A 93 -4.50 -10.89 9.56
CA TYR A 93 -4.73 -12.01 10.47
C TYR A 93 -6.24 -12.20 10.73
N GLY A 94 -7.02 -11.12 10.68
CA GLY A 94 -8.48 -11.22 10.84
C GLY A 94 -9.16 -12.09 9.78
N LEU A 95 -8.61 -12.13 8.56
CA LEU A 95 -9.08 -13.04 7.53
C LEU A 95 -8.70 -14.50 7.88
N ILE A 96 -7.47 -14.73 8.29
CA ILE A 96 -6.99 -16.08 8.65
C ILE A 96 -7.82 -16.68 9.76
N LEU A 97 -8.18 -15.90 10.77
CA LEU A 97 -8.99 -16.36 11.89
C LEU A 97 -10.43 -16.73 11.51
N LYS A 98 -10.94 -16.16 10.43
CA LYS A 98 -12.34 -16.35 10.02
C LYS A 98 -12.52 -17.40 8.93
N VAL A 99 -11.47 -17.77 8.18
CA VAL A 99 -11.59 -18.83 7.19
C VAL A 99 -11.76 -20.18 7.89
N THR A 100 -12.65 -21.01 7.34
CA THR A 100 -13.01 -22.29 7.96
C THR A 100 -12.36 -23.50 7.27
N SER A 101 -11.66 -23.27 6.15
CA SER A 101 -10.98 -24.34 5.42
C SER A 101 -9.77 -23.81 4.68
N PRO A 102 -8.75 -24.66 4.42
CA PRO A 102 -7.62 -24.29 3.58
C PRO A 102 -8.04 -23.86 2.17
N GLU A 103 -9.08 -24.46 1.62
CA GLU A 103 -9.59 -24.14 0.28
C GLU A 103 -10.13 -22.72 0.21
N MET A 104 -10.78 -22.24 1.27
CA MET A 104 -11.22 -20.84 1.32
C MET A 104 -10.04 -19.88 1.28
N LEU A 105 -8.98 -20.18 1.99
CA LEU A 105 -7.78 -19.36 1.98
C LEU A 105 -7.09 -19.41 0.62
N GLN A 106 -7.06 -20.58 -0.02
CA GLN A 106 -6.55 -20.72 -1.38
C GLN A 106 -7.36 -19.90 -2.38
N ALA A 107 -8.69 -19.83 -2.22
CA ALA A 107 -9.54 -19.01 -3.08
C ALA A 107 -9.21 -17.52 -2.96
N VAL A 108 -8.94 -17.04 -1.74
CA VAL A 108 -8.50 -15.65 -1.51
C VAL A 108 -7.16 -15.40 -2.19
N ILE A 109 -6.20 -16.30 -2.01
CA ILE A 109 -4.88 -16.20 -2.63
C ILE A 109 -5.00 -16.19 -4.16
N ALA A 110 -5.88 -17.04 -4.72
CA ALA A 110 -6.14 -17.08 -6.16
C ALA A 110 -6.68 -15.74 -6.67
N HIS A 111 -7.57 -15.10 -5.91
CA HIS A 111 -8.11 -13.80 -6.25
C HIS A 111 -7.01 -12.73 -6.31
N GLU A 112 -6.14 -12.69 -5.30
CA GLU A 112 -5.03 -11.74 -5.27
C GLU A 112 -3.98 -12.05 -6.35
N ALA A 113 -3.71 -13.33 -6.61
CA ALA A 113 -2.83 -13.76 -7.67
C ALA A 113 -3.34 -13.30 -9.05
N ALA A 114 -4.63 -13.30 -9.26
CA ALA A 114 -5.25 -12.80 -10.49
C ALA A 114 -4.98 -11.30 -10.68
N HIS A 115 -5.01 -10.51 -9.61
CA HIS A 115 -4.63 -9.09 -9.69
C HIS A 115 -3.18 -8.93 -10.13
N ILE A 116 -2.28 -9.73 -9.60
CA ILE A 116 -0.86 -9.69 -9.98
C ILE A 116 -0.68 -10.07 -11.45
N SER A 117 -1.27 -11.19 -11.89
CA SER A 117 -1.09 -11.68 -13.26
C SER A 117 -1.74 -10.77 -14.29
N ASN A 118 -2.78 -10.04 -13.92
CA ASN A 118 -3.47 -9.09 -14.81
C ASN A 118 -2.88 -7.68 -14.74
N GLY A 119 -1.88 -7.45 -13.90
CA GLY A 119 -1.24 -6.16 -13.77
C GLY A 119 -2.06 -5.10 -13.03
N HIS A 120 -2.97 -5.52 -12.18
CA HIS A 120 -3.84 -4.60 -11.42
C HIS A 120 -3.25 -4.13 -10.12
#